data_8bd2170ffe5633aece146f938ef60010
#
_entry.id   8bd2170ffe5633aece146f938ef60010
#
_cell.length_a   1.000
_cell.length_b   1.000
_cell.length_c   1.000
_cell.angle_alpha   90.00
_cell.angle_beta   90.00
_cell.angle_gamma   90.00
#
_symmetry.space_group_name_H-M   'P 1'
#
loop_
_entity.id
_entity.type
_entity.pdbx_description
1 polymer ?
#
loop_
_entity_poly.entity_id
_entity_poly.type
_entity_poly.pdbx_seq_one_letter_code
_entity_poly.pdbx_strand_id
1 'polypeptide(L)'
;MRKDQWEIFKAAAKRQPLDAVPLALIVDSPWMPGYLGIRHLDYFLDPETWFQANLKLVRDFPEVILIPSWWLEYGMAIEPSALGARISFWQDQTPSIRATLVRLEDAEEWEPVDPYNDGLMALALHRYRSQKQRIFDAGYTIPLATSRGPLCTAAFVHDMNRLLVEMLEDPPAVHRLLAYVTDAIIGWLKAQADVIGPTIEGIFVLDDIAGFLSHDLYLEFAHPYLKQICDAFPAGWVKIYHNDASITQFLEELPGTGFDVLNFTHKLDIGDVLRRTGGRMCLMGNVAPLDLGVRGTPEQIKAAAFEVLHKTGGKNLILSLGGGASPGMPKQNLDAMAEAAREFNAARPVLT
;
A
#
# COMPACT_ATOMS: atom_id res chain seq x y z
N MET A 1 6.08 12.93 -1.58
CA MET A 1 7.17 12.89 -2.60
C MET A 1 7.22 14.21 -3.37
N ARG A 2 8.26 14.47 -4.15
CA ARG A 2 8.29 15.61 -5.07
C ARG A 2 7.45 15.32 -6.32
N LYS A 3 7.07 16.38 -7.06
CA LYS A 3 6.26 16.24 -8.28
C LYS A 3 6.99 15.46 -9.38
N ASP A 4 8.30 15.70 -9.57
CA ASP A 4 9.14 14.98 -10.52
C ASP A 4 9.22 13.48 -10.21
N GLN A 5 9.31 13.10 -8.95
CA GLN A 5 9.27 11.71 -8.51
C GLN A 5 7.92 11.05 -8.82
N TRP A 6 6.81 11.79 -8.65
CA TRP A 6 5.49 11.29 -9.01
C TRP A 6 5.35 11.04 -10.50
N GLU A 7 5.82 11.96 -11.35
CA GLU A 7 5.76 11.77 -12.81
C GLU A 7 6.58 10.54 -13.26
N ILE A 8 7.77 10.31 -12.68
CA ILE A 8 8.56 9.10 -12.93
C ILE A 8 7.81 7.85 -12.48
N PHE A 9 7.23 7.86 -11.28
CA PHE A 9 6.45 6.73 -10.77
C PHE A 9 5.24 6.44 -11.65
N LYS A 10 4.50 7.47 -12.05
CA LYS A 10 3.33 7.37 -12.93
C LYS A 10 3.70 6.78 -14.30
N ALA A 11 4.78 7.23 -14.90
CA ALA A 11 5.28 6.69 -16.16
C ALA A 11 5.65 5.20 -16.03
N ALA A 12 6.35 4.80 -14.95
CA ALA A 12 6.65 3.40 -14.66
C ALA A 12 5.37 2.57 -14.47
N ALA A 13 4.44 3.06 -13.64
CA ALA A 13 3.16 2.40 -13.37
C ALA A 13 2.36 2.14 -14.66
N LYS A 14 2.35 3.11 -15.57
CA LYS A 14 1.69 2.99 -16.89
C LYS A 14 2.55 2.28 -17.94
N ARG A 15 3.68 1.69 -17.53
CA ARG A 15 4.60 0.92 -18.39
C ARG A 15 5.13 1.72 -19.57
N GLN A 16 5.28 3.02 -19.41
CA GLN A 16 5.91 3.88 -20.41
C GLN A 16 7.40 3.66 -20.39
N PRO A 17 8.09 3.84 -21.55
CA PRO A 17 9.54 3.77 -21.60
C PRO A 17 10.18 4.78 -20.63
N LEU A 18 11.18 4.33 -19.88
CA LEU A 18 11.97 5.15 -18.96
C LEU A 18 13.45 4.88 -19.15
N ASP A 19 14.26 5.93 -19.12
CA ASP A 19 15.72 5.83 -19.18
C ASP A 19 16.31 5.13 -17.95
N ALA A 20 15.61 5.24 -16.82
CA ALA A 20 16.05 4.68 -15.55
C ALA A 20 14.94 3.89 -14.86
N VAL A 21 15.29 2.78 -14.21
CA VAL A 21 14.40 2.05 -13.31
C VAL A 21 14.28 2.85 -12.01
N PRO A 22 13.07 3.27 -11.59
CA PRO A 22 12.90 3.98 -10.33
C PRO A 22 12.99 3.03 -9.13
N LEU A 23 13.47 3.58 -7.99
CA LEU A 23 13.39 2.94 -6.69
C LEU A 23 12.25 3.58 -5.91
N ALA A 24 11.28 2.76 -5.49
CA ALA A 24 10.20 3.20 -4.62
C ALA A 24 10.01 2.25 -3.44
N LEU A 25 9.66 2.77 -2.28
CA LEU A 25 9.48 1.99 -1.07
C LEU A 25 8.15 2.33 -0.40
N ILE A 26 7.42 1.31 0.04
CA ILE A 26 6.28 1.48 0.95
C ILE A 26 6.85 1.79 2.33
N VAL A 27 6.49 2.96 2.84
CA VAL A 27 6.91 3.41 4.17
C VAL A 27 5.67 3.76 5.00
N ASP A 28 5.62 3.19 6.19
CA ASP A 28 4.48 3.25 7.07
C ASP A 28 4.89 3.32 8.55
N SER A 29 3.91 3.41 9.43
CA SER A 29 4.13 3.55 10.86
C SER A 29 4.81 2.37 11.55
N PRO A 30 4.79 1.13 11.09
CA PRO A 30 5.61 0.06 11.66
C PRO A 30 7.11 0.37 11.65
N TRP A 31 7.62 1.00 10.60
CA TRP A 31 9.05 1.30 10.45
C TRP A 31 9.43 2.73 10.85
N MET A 32 8.64 3.71 10.43
CA MET A 32 9.01 5.13 10.45
C MET A 32 9.32 5.67 11.84
N PRO A 33 8.48 5.48 12.89
CA PRO A 33 8.78 6.00 14.22
C PRO A 33 10.06 5.42 14.81
N GLY A 34 10.28 4.10 14.65
CA GLY A 34 11.50 3.44 15.12
C GLY A 34 12.76 3.95 14.42
N TYR A 35 12.70 4.18 13.10
CA TYR A 35 13.81 4.78 12.35
C TYR A 35 14.16 6.20 12.84
N LEU A 36 13.15 6.98 13.21
CA LEU A 36 13.30 8.36 13.64
C LEU A 36 13.57 8.52 15.15
N GLY A 37 13.47 7.45 15.93
CA GLY A 37 13.63 7.48 17.39
C GLY A 37 12.50 8.21 18.12
N ILE A 38 11.27 8.20 17.56
CA ILE A 38 10.08 8.79 18.16
C ILE A 38 9.08 7.70 18.54
N ARG A 39 8.18 8.01 19.48
CA ARG A 39 7.14 7.06 19.88
C ARG A 39 6.00 7.04 18.85
N HIS A 40 5.40 5.87 18.62
CA HIS A 40 4.26 5.71 17.72
C HIS A 40 3.08 6.60 18.14
N LEU A 41 2.78 6.66 19.44
CA LEU A 41 1.67 7.47 19.92
C LEU A 41 1.86 8.96 19.64
N ASP A 42 3.08 9.49 19.82
CA ASP A 42 3.40 10.89 19.51
C ASP A 42 3.25 11.16 18.00
N TYR A 43 3.72 10.23 17.16
CA TYR A 43 3.56 10.30 15.71
C TYR A 43 2.09 10.35 15.28
N PHE A 44 1.22 9.55 15.91
CA PHE A 44 -0.20 9.51 15.57
C PHE A 44 -0.97 10.73 16.08
N LEU A 45 -0.66 11.21 17.29
CA LEU A 45 -1.46 12.26 17.96
C LEU A 45 -1.02 13.66 17.57
N ASP A 46 0.30 13.93 17.53
CA ASP A 46 0.81 15.29 17.31
C ASP A 46 1.01 15.60 15.82
N PRO A 47 0.29 16.59 15.26
CA PRO A 47 0.44 17.01 13.87
C PRO A 47 1.86 17.49 13.51
N GLU A 48 2.57 18.13 14.46
CA GLU A 48 3.92 18.62 14.21
C GLU A 48 4.92 17.46 14.14
N THR A 49 4.86 16.53 15.07
CA THR A 49 5.68 15.32 15.06
C THR A 49 5.46 14.53 13.78
N TRP A 50 4.21 14.33 13.35
CA TRP A 50 3.89 13.67 12.09
C TRP A 50 4.48 14.41 10.88
N PHE A 51 4.34 15.74 10.82
CA PHE A 51 4.88 16.54 9.72
C PHE A 51 6.40 16.46 9.66
N GLN A 52 7.08 16.67 10.79
CA GLN A 52 8.55 16.66 10.84
C GLN A 52 9.12 15.26 10.55
N ALA A 53 8.45 14.20 10.99
CA ALA A 53 8.82 12.83 10.69
C ALA A 53 8.82 12.57 9.18
N ASN A 54 7.72 12.88 8.49
CA ASN A 54 7.62 12.72 7.04
C ASN A 54 8.62 13.61 6.29
N LEU A 55 8.78 14.87 6.73
CA LEU A 55 9.74 15.81 6.12
C LEU A 55 11.17 15.30 6.23
N LYS A 56 11.53 14.74 7.39
CA LYS A 56 12.87 14.15 7.59
C LYS A 56 13.08 12.95 6.67
N LEU A 57 12.11 12.07 6.54
CA LEU A 57 12.23 10.89 5.66
C LEU A 57 12.46 11.29 4.20
N VAL A 58 11.67 12.19 3.64
CA VAL A 58 11.85 12.62 2.25
C VAL A 58 13.18 13.34 2.01
N ARG A 59 13.78 13.89 3.07
CA ARG A 59 15.12 14.52 3.04
C ARG A 59 16.26 13.51 3.22
N ASP A 60 16.06 12.50 4.07
CA ASP A 60 17.04 11.45 4.30
C ASP A 60 17.20 10.53 3.08
N PHE A 61 16.14 10.41 2.24
CA PHE A 61 16.08 9.55 1.07
C PHE A 61 15.65 10.30 -0.20
N PRO A 62 16.43 11.30 -0.67
CA PRO A 62 16.00 12.19 -1.75
C PRO A 62 15.87 11.49 -3.11
N GLU A 63 16.54 10.34 -3.31
CA GLU A 63 16.51 9.57 -4.54
C GLU A 63 15.42 8.48 -4.53
N VAL A 64 14.83 8.21 -3.37
CA VAL A 64 13.81 7.17 -3.20
C VAL A 64 12.42 7.76 -3.28
N ILE A 65 11.55 7.14 -4.04
CA ILE A 65 10.13 7.48 -4.08
C ILE A 65 9.44 6.79 -2.90
N LEU A 66 9.04 7.56 -1.90
CA LEU A 66 8.35 7.01 -0.73
C LEU A 66 6.85 6.92 -1.03
N ILE A 67 6.27 5.72 -0.94
CA ILE A 67 4.87 5.41 -1.24
C ILE A 67 4.13 5.11 0.06
N PRO A 68 2.92 5.62 0.25
CA PRO A 68 2.15 6.53 -0.63
C PRO A 68 2.54 8.01 -0.52
N SER A 69 3.48 8.38 0.35
CA SER A 69 3.93 9.72 0.68
C SER A 69 2.95 10.48 1.58
N TRP A 70 3.45 10.97 2.71
CA TRP A 70 2.65 11.70 3.69
C TRP A 70 1.40 10.92 4.14
N TRP A 71 1.56 9.62 4.30
CA TRP A 71 0.45 8.75 4.66
C TRP A 71 0.04 8.94 6.12
N LEU A 72 -1.25 9.08 6.33
CA LEU A 72 -1.86 9.06 7.64
C LEU A 72 -2.73 7.81 7.74
N GLU A 73 -2.25 6.79 8.44
CA GLU A 73 -2.82 5.45 8.40
C GLU A 73 -3.32 4.92 9.75
N TYR A 74 -2.78 5.40 10.87
CA TYR A 74 -3.03 4.81 12.20
C TYR A 74 -2.86 3.28 12.22
N GLY A 75 -1.78 2.77 11.63
CA GLY A 75 -1.62 1.33 11.40
C GLY A 75 -2.64 0.82 10.38
N MET A 76 -3.44 -0.17 10.76
CA MET A 76 -4.51 -0.72 9.90
C MET A 76 -5.90 -0.33 10.43
N ALA A 77 -6.00 0.72 11.26
CA ALA A 77 -7.18 0.95 12.10
C ALA A 77 -8.21 1.90 11.50
N ILE A 78 -7.91 2.63 10.42
CA ILE A 78 -8.80 3.68 9.89
C ILE A 78 -10.14 3.09 9.47
N GLU A 79 -10.15 2.20 8.49
CA GLU A 79 -11.36 1.63 7.93
C GLU A 79 -12.13 0.80 8.97
N PRO A 80 -11.48 -0.11 9.72
CA PRO A 80 -12.18 -0.88 10.74
C PRO A 80 -12.81 -0.03 11.83
N SER A 81 -12.20 1.12 12.19
CA SER A 81 -12.75 2.01 13.22
C SER A 81 -14.07 2.64 12.81
N ALA A 82 -14.22 3.00 11.55
CA ALA A 82 -15.47 3.55 11.01
C ALA A 82 -16.58 2.50 10.90
N LEU A 83 -16.21 1.22 10.92
CA LEU A 83 -17.11 0.06 10.94
C LEU A 83 -17.33 -0.49 12.36
N GLY A 84 -16.99 0.28 13.39
CA GLY A 84 -17.25 -0.05 14.78
C GLY A 84 -16.24 -1.00 15.44
N ALA A 85 -15.14 -1.37 14.79
CA ALA A 85 -14.08 -2.14 15.45
C ALA A 85 -13.46 -1.37 16.61
N ARG A 86 -13.11 -2.09 17.67
CA ARG A 86 -12.47 -1.49 18.84
C ARG A 86 -10.98 -1.29 18.60
N ILE A 87 -10.51 -0.05 18.73
CA ILE A 87 -9.12 0.32 18.54
C ILE A 87 -8.44 0.58 19.88
N SER A 88 -7.21 0.06 20.04
CA SER A 88 -6.36 0.34 21.20
C SER A 88 -5.03 0.92 20.74
N PHE A 89 -4.67 2.09 21.27
CA PHE A 89 -3.41 2.76 20.98
C PHE A 89 -2.34 2.40 22.01
N TRP A 90 -1.09 2.30 21.54
CA TRP A 90 0.07 1.93 22.32
C TRP A 90 1.17 2.98 22.18
N GLN A 91 2.07 3.08 23.19
CA GLN A 91 3.15 4.06 23.17
C GLN A 91 4.14 3.83 22.01
N ASP A 92 4.59 2.59 21.83
CA ASP A 92 5.76 2.27 21.01
C ASP A 92 5.47 1.22 19.92
N GLN A 93 4.20 1.04 19.58
CA GLN A 93 3.77 0.15 18.49
C GLN A 93 2.49 0.65 17.82
N THR A 94 2.18 0.10 16.66
CA THR A 94 0.94 0.39 15.93
C THR A 94 -0.30 0.03 16.73
N PRO A 95 -1.44 0.69 16.49
CA PRO A 95 -2.71 0.35 17.13
C PRO A 95 -3.10 -1.11 16.88
N SER A 96 -3.71 -1.73 17.88
CA SER A 96 -4.34 -3.04 17.72
C SER A 96 -5.84 -2.90 17.50
N ILE A 97 -6.39 -3.80 16.68
CA ILE A 97 -7.78 -3.84 16.27
C ILE A 97 -8.43 -5.08 16.86
N ARG A 98 -9.62 -4.92 17.43
CA ARG A 98 -10.45 -6.03 17.89
C ARG A 98 -11.76 -6.02 17.13
N ALA A 99 -12.06 -7.13 16.49
CA ALA A 99 -13.34 -7.37 15.83
C ALA A 99 -14.52 -7.23 16.82
N THR A 100 -15.60 -6.65 16.36
CA THR A 100 -16.82 -6.41 17.12
C THR A 100 -18.06 -7.00 16.45
N LEU A 101 -18.02 -7.19 15.14
CA LEU A 101 -19.10 -7.87 14.42
C LEU A 101 -19.07 -9.37 14.77
N VAL A 102 -20.09 -9.84 15.46
CA VAL A 102 -20.16 -11.23 15.90
C VAL A 102 -20.88 -12.09 14.89
N ARG A 103 -21.97 -11.60 14.33
CA ARG A 103 -22.77 -12.28 13.30
C ARG A 103 -22.89 -11.37 12.09
N LEU A 104 -22.82 -11.94 10.88
CA LEU A 104 -22.87 -11.17 9.64
C LEU A 104 -24.20 -10.43 9.46
N GLU A 105 -25.30 -10.98 9.96
CA GLU A 105 -26.61 -10.33 9.90
C GLU A 105 -26.66 -9.00 10.66
N ASP A 106 -25.84 -8.85 11.71
CA ASP A 106 -25.77 -7.60 12.47
C ASP A 106 -25.26 -6.42 11.61
N ALA A 107 -24.54 -6.71 10.53
CA ALA A 107 -24.09 -5.70 9.58
C ALA A 107 -25.21 -5.18 8.65
N GLU A 108 -26.34 -5.86 8.54
CA GLU A 108 -27.47 -5.42 7.73
C GLU A 108 -28.16 -4.17 8.31
N GLU A 109 -27.95 -3.92 9.62
CA GLU A 109 -28.46 -2.74 10.32
C GLU A 109 -27.51 -1.53 10.26
N TRP A 110 -26.34 -1.68 9.63
CA TRP A 110 -25.35 -0.60 9.57
C TRP A 110 -25.78 0.53 8.62
N GLU A 111 -25.71 1.76 9.12
CA GLU A 111 -25.86 2.95 8.30
C GLU A 111 -24.61 3.14 7.41
N PRO A 112 -24.76 3.70 6.21
CA PRO A 112 -23.62 3.98 5.35
C PRO A 112 -22.53 4.79 6.07
N VAL A 113 -21.27 4.39 5.91
CA VAL A 113 -20.13 5.11 6.50
C VAL A 113 -20.01 6.51 5.95
N ASP A 114 -19.97 7.51 6.83
CA ASP A 114 -19.61 8.88 6.50
C ASP A 114 -18.13 9.14 6.86
N PRO A 115 -17.21 9.18 5.88
CA PRO A 115 -15.79 9.38 6.15
C PRO A 115 -15.46 10.71 6.86
N TYR A 116 -16.37 11.68 6.82
CA TYR A 116 -16.15 12.98 7.46
C TYR A 116 -16.50 12.98 8.96
N ASN A 117 -17.23 11.97 9.43
CA ASN A 117 -17.72 11.91 10.81
C ASN A 117 -17.36 10.60 11.52
N ASP A 118 -17.11 9.49 10.78
CA ASP A 118 -16.97 8.18 11.39
C ASP A 118 -15.52 7.79 11.69
N GLY A 119 -15.31 7.24 12.86
CA GLY A 119 -14.08 6.63 13.31
C GLY A 119 -12.84 7.52 13.13
N LEU A 120 -11.73 6.89 12.81
CA LEU A 120 -10.46 7.57 12.56
C LEU A 120 -10.40 8.24 11.19
N MET A 121 -11.35 7.96 10.27
CA MET A 121 -11.44 8.62 8.96
C MET A 121 -11.59 10.13 9.13
N ALA A 122 -12.49 10.58 10.00
CA ALA A 122 -12.72 11.99 10.30
C ALA A 122 -11.45 12.70 10.80
N LEU A 123 -10.68 12.04 11.69
CA LEU A 123 -9.43 12.57 12.23
C LEU A 123 -8.34 12.67 11.16
N ALA A 124 -8.24 11.66 10.29
CA ALA A 124 -7.29 11.65 9.18
C ALA A 124 -7.60 12.76 8.18
N LEU A 125 -8.86 12.93 7.78
CA LEU A 125 -9.27 14.02 6.89
C LEU A 125 -9.02 15.40 7.51
N HIS A 126 -9.27 15.56 8.80
CA HIS A 126 -8.94 16.80 9.52
C HIS A 126 -7.43 17.09 9.48
N ARG A 127 -6.58 16.07 9.69
CA ARG A 127 -5.13 16.20 9.60
C ARG A 127 -4.69 16.61 8.20
N TYR A 128 -5.17 15.95 7.15
CA TYR A 128 -4.87 16.34 5.77
C TYR A 128 -5.32 17.76 5.47
N ARG A 129 -6.53 18.15 5.88
CA ARG A 129 -7.05 19.51 5.68
C ARG A 129 -6.16 20.57 6.33
N SER A 130 -5.65 20.30 7.53
CA SER A 130 -4.81 21.23 8.29
C SER A 130 -3.34 21.27 7.83
N GLN A 131 -2.80 20.17 7.25
CA GLN A 131 -1.38 20.06 6.94
C GLN A 131 -1.05 20.12 5.44
N LYS A 132 -2.01 19.90 4.53
CA LYS A 132 -1.72 19.79 3.09
C LYS A 132 -1.03 21.02 2.51
N GLN A 133 -1.46 22.22 2.88
CA GLN A 133 -0.85 23.44 2.36
C GLN A 133 0.63 23.54 2.77
N ARG A 134 0.94 23.22 4.00
CA ARG A 134 2.30 23.19 4.50
C ARG A 134 3.19 22.16 3.77
N ILE A 135 2.62 21.01 3.41
CA ILE A 135 3.30 20.00 2.61
C ILE A 135 3.60 20.53 1.20
N PHE A 136 2.63 21.20 0.58
CA PHE A 136 2.79 21.79 -0.76
C PHE A 136 3.79 22.94 -0.75
N ASP A 137 3.75 23.82 0.26
CA ASP A 137 4.71 24.93 0.43
C ASP A 137 6.14 24.42 0.65
N ALA A 138 6.30 23.21 1.23
CA ALA A 138 7.59 22.54 1.37
C ALA A 138 8.08 21.87 0.07
N GLY A 139 7.32 21.96 -1.05
CA GLY A 139 7.70 21.43 -2.35
C GLY A 139 7.32 19.95 -2.58
N TYR A 140 6.43 19.40 -1.76
CA TYR A 140 6.00 18.01 -1.88
C TYR A 140 4.53 17.90 -2.31
N THR A 141 4.13 16.71 -2.73
CA THR A 141 2.76 16.39 -3.15
C THR A 141 2.27 15.11 -2.47
N ILE A 142 0.94 14.96 -2.39
CA ILE A 142 0.24 13.76 -1.92
C ILE A 142 -0.55 13.23 -3.12
N PRO A 143 0.00 12.28 -3.89
CA PRO A 143 -0.64 11.86 -5.14
C PRO A 143 -1.57 10.65 -5.00
N LEU A 144 -1.58 9.98 -3.86
CA LEU A 144 -2.30 8.73 -3.66
C LEU A 144 -3.28 8.84 -2.49
N ALA A 145 -4.53 8.49 -2.73
CA ALA A 145 -5.46 8.10 -1.70
C ALA A 145 -5.23 6.62 -1.36
N THR A 146 -5.26 6.26 -0.09
CA THR A 146 -4.83 4.93 0.37
C THR A 146 -5.85 4.30 1.29
N SER A 147 -6.07 2.99 1.13
CA SER A 147 -6.98 2.21 1.97
C SER A 147 -6.53 0.75 2.10
N ARG A 148 -6.95 0.11 3.18
CA ARG A 148 -6.99 -1.35 3.23
C ARG A 148 -8.03 -1.84 2.24
N GLY A 149 -7.85 -3.08 1.75
CA GLY A 149 -8.80 -3.69 0.82
C GLY A 149 -9.99 -4.32 1.51
N PRO A 150 -10.97 -4.79 0.73
CA PRO A 150 -12.22 -5.31 1.25
C PRO A 150 -12.06 -6.49 2.21
N LEU A 151 -11.22 -7.46 1.87
CA LEU A 151 -11.03 -8.64 2.72
C LEU A 151 -10.26 -8.33 4.00
N CYS A 152 -9.21 -7.50 3.93
CA CYS A 152 -8.50 -7.04 5.11
C CYS A 152 -9.46 -6.31 6.06
N THR A 153 -10.25 -5.38 5.56
CA THR A 153 -11.19 -4.61 6.36
C THR A 153 -12.27 -5.51 6.96
N ALA A 154 -12.89 -6.39 6.17
CA ALA A 154 -13.87 -7.35 6.65
C ALA A 154 -13.29 -8.27 7.74
N ALA A 155 -12.07 -8.78 7.55
CA ALA A 155 -11.40 -9.64 8.53
C ALA A 155 -11.10 -8.90 9.85
N PHE A 156 -10.81 -7.60 9.82
CA PHE A 156 -10.59 -6.81 11.02
C PHE A 156 -11.88 -6.53 11.81
N VAL A 157 -13.03 -6.44 11.15
CA VAL A 157 -14.30 -6.17 11.85
C VAL A 157 -15.02 -7.43 12.28
N HIS A 158 -14.86 -8.56 11.56
CA HIS A 158 -15.58 -9.81 11.82
C HIS A 158 -14.71 -10.94 12.39
N ASP A 159 -13.42 -10.85 12.35
CA ASP A 159 -12.42 -11.90 12.57
C ASP A 159 -12.12 -12.71 11.29
N MET A 160 -10.82 -12.84 11.00
CA MET A 160 -10.36 -13.52 9.79
C MET A 160 -10.79 -14.98 9.69
N ASN A 161 -10.71 -15.75 10.80
CA ASN A 161 -11.03 -17.17 10.76
C ASN A 161 -12.51 -17.39 10.50
N ARG A 162 -13.38 -16.59 11.15
CA ARG A 162 -14.83 -16.63 10.92
C ARG A 162 -15.16 -16.27 9.49
N LEU A 163 -14.60 -15.19 8.97
CA LEU A 163 -14.83 -14.75 7.59
C LEU A 163 -14.50 -15.86 6.58
N LEU A 164 -13.36 -16.54 6.74
CA LEU A 164 -12.94 -17.62 5.85
C LEU A 164 -13.86 -18.85 5.94
N VAL A 165 -14.38 -19.16 7.14
CA VAL A 165 -15.34 -20.26 7.31
C VAL A 165 -16.68 -19.90 6.69
N GLU A 166 -17.16 -18.69 6.90
CA GLU A 166 -18.48 -18.23 6.42
C GLU A 166 -18.52 -18.03 4.90
N MET A 167 -17.36 -17.83 4.25
CA MET A 167 -17.28 -17.90 2.77
C MET A 167 -17.79 -19.25 2.23
N LEU A 168 -17.70 -20.33 3.02
CA LEU A 168 -18.16 -21.66 2.65
C LEU A 168 -19.54 -21.99 3.19
N GLU A 169 -19.91 -21.46 4.37
CA GLU A 169 -21.15 -21.78 5.08
C GLU A 169 -22.30 -20.84 4.72
N ASP A 170 -22.03 -19.53 4.56
CA ASP A 170 -23.02 -18.51 4.17
C ASP A 170 -22.45 -17.49 3.17
N PRO A 171 -22.13 -17.90 1.93
CA PRO A 171 -21.62 -17.01 0.88
C PRO A 171 -22.45 -15.73 0.69
N PRO A 172 -23.80 -15.77 0.70
CA PRO A 172 -24.61 -14.57 0.52
C PRO A 172 -24.40 -13.52 1.61
N ALA A 173 -24.22 -13.92 2.88
CA ALA A 173 -23.95 -12.98 3.97
C ALA A 173 -22.57 -12.34 3.85
N VAL A 174 -21.55 -13.14 3.45
CA VAL A 174 -20.21 -12.61 3.17
C VAL A 174 -20.23 -11.62 2.02
N HIS A 175 -20.98 -11.90 0.95
CA HIS A 175 -21.13 -10.96 -0.16
C HIS A 175 -21.77 -9.63 0.27
N ARG A 176 -22.78 -9.65 1.15
CA ARG A 176 -23.38 -8.42 1.70
C ARG A 176 -22.35 -7.61 2.49
N LEU A 177 -21.61 -8.26 3.39
CA LEU A 177 -20.54 -7.58 4.13
C LEU A 177 -19.48 -6.98 3.21
N LEU A 178 -18.97 -7.75 2.22
CA LEU A 178 -17.94 -7.27 1.30
C LEU A 178 -18.42 -6.13 0.40
N ALA A 179 -19.68 -6.16 -0.04
CA ALA A 179 -20.28 -5.05 -0.78
C ALA A 179 -20.32 -3.77 0.07
N TYR A 180 -20.81 -3.86 1.30
CA TYR A 180 -20.87 -2.74 2.23
C TYR A 180 -19.47 -2.16 2.53
N VAL A 181 -18.50 -3.03 2.84
CA VAL A 181 -17.12 -2.63 3.11
C VAL A 181 -16.48 -1.98 1.88
N THR A 182 -16.74 -2.51 0.68
CA THR A 182 -16.23 -1.95 -0.57
C THR A 182 -16.76 -0.55 -0.83
N ASP A 183 -18.05 -0.31 -0.61
CA ASP A 183 -18.65 1.01 -0.74
C ASP A 183 -18.06 2.00 0.28
N ALA A 184 -17.84 1.57 1.53
CA ALA A 184 -17.17 2.38 2.55
C ALA A 184 -15.72 2.74 2.14
N ILE A 185 -14.96 1.79 1.57
CA ILE A 185 -13.60 2.02 1.06
C ILE A 185 -13.62 3.01 -0.10
N ILE A 186 -14.53 2.87 -1.05
CA ILE A 186 -14.67 3.81 -2.17
C ILE A 186 -15.01 5.21 -1.66
N GLY A 187 -15.92 5.32 -0.71
CA GLY A 187 -16.27 6.58 -0.03
C GLY A 187 -15.06 7.21 0.65
N TRP A 188 -14.28 6.40 1.37
CA TRP A 188 -13.04 6.83 2.05
C TRP A 188 -11.97 7.35 1.09
N LEU A 189 -11.71 6.65 0.00
CA LEU A 189 -10.73 7.06 -1.01
C LEU A 189 -11.18 8.36 -1.71
N LYS A 190 -12.48 8.51 -2.00
CA LYS A 190 -13.04 9.75 -2.57
C LYS A 190 -12.94 10.93 -1.59
N ALA A 191 -13.21 10.72 -0.30
CA ALA A 191 -13.10 11.76 0.72
C ALA A 191 -11.65 12.24 0.91
N GLN A 192 -10.64 11.34 0.83
CA GLN A 192 -9.24 11.74 0.79
C GLN A 192 -8.95 12.62 -0.44
N ALA A 193 -9.41 12.21 -1.62
CA ALA A 193 -9.20 12.97 -2.86
C ALA A 193 -9.85 14.36 -2.80
N ASP A 194 -11.05 14.47 -2.25
CA ASP A 194 -11.73 15.74 -2.03
C ASP A 194 -10.95 16.68 -1.10
N VAL A 195 -10.55 16.16 0.05
CA VAL A 195 -9.86 16.95 1.08
C VAL A 195 -8.44 17.35 0.66
N ILE A 196 -7.67 16.46 0.05
CA ILE A 196 -6.30 16.74 -0.40
C ILE A 196 -6.32 17.61 -1.64
N GLY A 197 -7.19 17.30 -2.59
CA GLY A 197 -7.40 18.12 -3.79
C GLY A 197 -6.69 17.57 -5.03
N PRO A 198 -6.40 18.44 -6.02
CA PRO A 198 -6.06 18.03 -7.40
C PRO A 198 -4.67 17.35 -7.53
N THR A 199 -3.91 17.23 -6.46
CA THR A 199 -2.66 16.47 -6.48
C THR A 199 -2.87 14.95 -6.40
N ILE A 200 -4.07 14.50 -5.99
CA ILE A 200 -4.43 13.08 -6.02
C ILE A 200 -4.66 12.66 -7.47
N GLU A 201 -3.85 11.72 -7.92
CA GLU A 201 -3.88 11.12 -9.26
C GLU A 201 -3.79 9.60 -9.20
N GLY A 202 -4.08 9.00 -8.05
CA GLY A 202 -4.09 7.55 -7.91
C GLY A 202 -4.64 7.06 -6.58
N ILE A 203 -4.76 5.73 -6.53
CA ILE A 203 -5.17 4.99 -5.33
C ILE A 203 -4.15 3.90 -5.00
N PHE A 204 -4.03 3.59 -3.72
CA PHE A 204 -3.22 2.49 -3.22
C PHE A 204 -4.06 1.61 -2.28
N VAL A 205 -4.25 0.34 -2.65
CA VAL A 205 -5.09 -0.64 -1.93
C VAL A 205 -4.22 -1.79 -1.44
N LEU A 206 -4.33 -2.13 -0.15
CA LEU A 206 -3.57 -3.18 0.52
C LEU A 206 -4.52 -4.26 1.03
N ASP A 207 -4.44 -5.48 0.47
CA ASP A 207 -5.39 -6.57 0.79
C ASP A 207 -4.73 -7.95 0.88
N ASP A 208 -3.96 -8.17 1.95
CA ASP A 208 -3.17 -9.38 2.15
C ASP A 208 -4.04 -10.62 2.41
N ILE A 209 -5.24 -10.44 2.94
CA ILE A 209 -6.15 -11.56 3.25
C ILE A 209 -6.56 -12.30 1.98
N ALA A 210 -6.62 -11.65 0.81
CA ALA A 210 -6.86 -12.30 -0.46
C ALA A 210 -5.84 -13.44 -0.76
N GLY A 211 -4.62 -13.34 -0.23
CA GLY A 211 -3.58 -14.37 -0.38
C GLY A 211 -3.84 -15.69 0.35
N PHE A 212 -4.84 -15.75 1.23
CA PHE A 212 -5.26 -16.98 1.90
C PHE A 212 -6.35 -17.76 1.14
N LEU A 213 -6.88 -17.18 0.07
CA LEU A 213 -7.96 -17.77 -0.70
C LEU A 213 -7.43 -18.77 -1.76
N SER A 214 -8.21 -19.80 -2.06
CA SER A 214 -8.03 -20.58 -3.27
C SER A 214 -8.31 -19.74 -4.52
N HIS A 215 -7.97 -20.23 -5.71
CA HIS A 215 -8.30 -19.56 -6.96
C HIS A 215 -9.81 -19.26 -7.09
N ASP A 216 -10.66 -20.24 -6.81
CA ASP A 216 -12.11 -20.08 -6.98
C ASP A 216 -12.67 -19.07 -5.95
N LEU A 217 -12.25 -19.15 -4.69
CA LEU A 217 -12.65 -18.19 -3.66
C LEU A 217 -12.13 -16.77 -3.96
N TYR A 218 -10.94 -16.65 -4.56
CA TYR A 218 -10.45 -15.35 -5.02
C TYR A 218 -11.35 -14.75 -6.10
N LEU A 219 -11.74 -15.55 -7.09
CA LEU A 219 -12.63 -15.10 -8.16
C LEU A 219 -14.01 -14.70 -7.64
N GLU A 220 -14.49 -15.37 -6.61
CA GLU A 220 -15.79 -15.10 -6.01
C GLU A 220 -15.75 -13.92 -4.99
N PHE A 221 -14.82 -13.93 -4.03
CA PHE A 221 -14.84 -13.02 -2.89
C PHE A 221 -13.80 -11.89 -2.91
N ALA A 222 -12.83 -11.89 -3.82
CA ALA A 222 -11.83 -10.84 -3.93
C ALA A 222 -11.90 -10.06 -5.22
N HIS A 223 -11.78 -10.75 -6.36
CA HIS A 223 -11.65 -10.13 -7.67
C HIS A 223 -12.76 -9.11 -8.01
N PRO A 224 -14.07 -9.39 -7.80
CA PRO A 224 -15.13 -8.46 -8.17
C PRO A 224 -15.09 -7.16 -7.34
N TYR A 225 -14.75 -7.26 -6.07
CA TYR A 225 -14.68 -6.12 -5.17
C TYR A 225 -13.44 -5.26 -5.41
N LEU A 226 -12.28 -5.87 -5.69
CA LEU A 226 -11.07 -5.15 -6.11
C LEU A 226 -11.30 -4.43 -7.44
N LYS A 227 -11.99 -5.08 -8.37
CA LYS A 227 -12.37 -4.48 -9.65
C LYS A 227 -13.34 -3.30 -9.45
N GLN A 228 -14.35 -3.44 -8.59
CA GLN A 228 -15.30 -2.37 -8.27
C GLN A 228 -14.58 -1.12 -7.74
N ILE A 229 -13.58 -1.29 -6.87
CA ILE A 229 -12.75 -0.18 -6.41
C ILE A 229 -12.04 0.48 -7.59
N CYS A 230 -11.39 -0.31 -8.46
CA CYS A 230 -10.68 0.24 -9.60
C CYS A 230 -11.62 1.02 -10.57
N ASP A 231 -12.82 0.48 -10.82
CA ASP A 231 -13.80 1.08 -11.72
C ASP A 231 -14.41 2.39 -11.18
N ALA A 232 -14.36 2.59 -9.85
CA ALA A 232 -14.87 3.81 -9.20
C ALA A 232 -13.99 5.06 -9.39
N PHE A 233 -12.78 4.91 -9.96
CA PHE A 233 -11.81 6.00 -10.13
C PHE A 233 -11.39 6.17 -11.60
N PRO A 234 -10.96 7.38 -11.99
CA PRO A 234 -10.59 7.69 -13.38
C PRO A 234 -9.59 6.68 -13.96
N ALA A 235 -9.74 6.31 -15.22
CA ALA A 235 -8.85 5.39 -15.92
C ALA A 235 -7.39 5.92 -16.00
N GLY A 236 -7.23 7.24 -16.04
CA GLY A 236 -5.90 7.88 -16.04
C GLY A 236 -5.17 7.86 -14.70
N TRP A 237 -5.88 7.56 -13.60
CA TRP A 237 -5.25 7.45 -12.29
C TRP A 237 -4.36 6.20 -12.20
N VAL A 238 -3.28 6.31 -11.42
CA VAL A 238 -2.45 5.16 -11.06
C VAL A 238 -3.16 4.35 -9.99
N LYS A 239 -3.26 3.03 -10.20
CA LYS A 239 -3.91 2.11 -9.27
C LYS A 239 -2.90 1.08 -8.80
N ILE A 240 -2.58 1.09 -7.52
CA ILE A 240 -1.57 0.22 -6.91
C ILE A 240 -2.26 -0.82 -6.04
N TYR A 241 -1.88 -2.07 -6.22
CA TYR A 241 -2.29 -3.18 -5.37
C TYR A 241 -1.10 -3.72 -4.59
N HIS A 242 -1.27 -3.91 -3.29
CA HIS A 242 -0.30 -4.57 -2.43
C HIS A 242 -0.90 -5.83 -1.84
N ASN A 243 -0.14 -6.92 -1.94
CA ASN A 243 -0.42 -8.17 -1.24
C ASN A 243 0.90 -8.94 -1.04
N ASP A 244 1.42 -8.98 0.18
CA ASP A 244 2.66 -9.67 0.49
C ASP A 244 2.46 -11.11 1.01
N ALA A 245 1.22 -11.61 1.00
CA ALA A 245 0.90 -13.01 1.23
C ALA A 245 1.12 -13.87 -0.04
N SER A 246 0.62 -15.10 -0.07
CA SER A 246 0.71 -15.98 -1.24
C SER A 246 -0.34 -15.61 -2.29
N ILE A 247 0.10 -15.14 -3.46
CA ILE A 247 -0.79 -14.78 -4.58
C ILE A 247 -0.61 -15.69 -5.79
N THR A 248 0.14 -16.77 -5.64
CA THR A 248 0.50 -17.68 -6.74
C THR A 248 -0.73 -18.23 -7.46
N GLN A 249 -1.79 -18.52 -6.72
CA GLN A 249 -2.99 -19.19 -7.24
C GLN A 249 -3.87 -18.30 -8.14
N PHE A 250 -3.65 -16.96 -8.17
CA PHE A 250 -4.47 -16.04 -8.96
C PHE A 250 -3.68 -14.92 -9.68
N LEU A 251 -2.38 -15.14 -9.92
CA LEU A 251 -1.52 -14.17 -10.61
C LEU A 251 -2.04 -13.75 -11.99
N GLU A 252 -2.59 -14.69 -12.75
CA GLU A 252 -3.11 -14.46 -14.10
C GLU A 252 -4.36 -13.57 -14.10
N GLU A 253 -5.11 -13.58 -13.00
CA GLU A 253 -6.37 -12.86 -12.85
C GLU A 253 -6.17 -11.40 -12.41
N LEU A 254 -5.07 -11.11 -11.68
CA LEU A 254 -4.80 -9.78 -11.14
C LEU A 254 -4.87 -8.65 -12.18
N PRO A 255 -4.32 -8.80 -13.41
CA PRO A 255 -4.45 -7.75 -14.41
C PRO A 255 -5.89 -7.41 -14.81
N GLY A 256 -6.83 -8.34 -14.59
CA GLY A 256 -8.27 -8.15 -14.87
C GLY A 256 -8.97 -7.23 -13.88
N THR A 257 -8.39 -6.98 -12.70
CA THR A 257 -8.95 -6.09 -11.69
C THR A 257 -8.86 -4.61 -12.05
N GLY A 258 -7.91 -4.23 -12.92
CA GLY A 258 -7.69 -2.84 -13.32
C GLY A 258 -6.57 -2.12 -12.54
N PHE A 259 -5.84 -2.80 -11.66
CA PHE A 259 -4.64 -2.25 -11.05
C PHE A 259 -3.46 -2.18 -12.04
N ASP A 260 -2.72 -1.09 -12.01
CA ASP A 260 -1.54 -0.85 -12.84
C ASP A 260 -0.27 -1.45 -12.25
N VAL A 261 -0.14 -1.39 -10.92
CA VAL A 261 1.06 -1.78 -10.17
C VAL A 261 0.73 -2.88 -9.19
N LEU A 262 1.60 -3.89 -9.12
CA LEU A 262 1.56 -4.97 -8.13
C LEU A 262 2.80 -4.91 -7.24
N ASN A 263 2.63 -4.64 -5.95
CA ASN A 263 3.64 -4.93 -4.92
C ASN A 263 3.29 -6.27 -4.25
N PHE A 264 4.28 -7.15 -4.11
CA PHE A 264 4.05 -8.53 -3.71
C PHE A 264 5.24 -9.12 -2.96
N THR A 265 5.02 -10.28 -2.32
CA THR A 265 5.99 -10.96 -1.47
C THR A 265 7.31 -11.29 -2.18
N HIS A 266 8.41 -11.18 -1.45
CA HIS A 266 9.75 -11.59 -1.90
C HIS A 266 9.90 -13.11 -2.12
N LYS A 267 8.93 -13.92 -1.67
CA LYS A 267 8.97 -15.38 -1.80
C LYS A 267 8.65 -15.87 -3.22
N LEU A 268 8.15 -15.00 -4.08
CA LEU A 268 7.88 -15.31 -5.47
C LEU A 268 9.03 -14.81 -6.36
N ASP A 269 9.36 -15.61 -7.38
CA ASP A 269 10.31 -15.18 -8.40
C ASP A 269 9.70 -14.07 -9.27
N ILE A 270 10.32 -12.89 -9.29
CA ILE A 270 9.80 -11.74 -10.02
C ILE A 270 9.71 -11.96 -11.53
N GLY A 271 10.60 -12.75 -12.11
CA GLY A 271 10.54 -13.12 -13.52
C GLY A 271 9.34 -14.02 -13.82
N ASP A 272 8.98 -14.93 -12.89
CA ASP A 272 7.77 -15.75 -12.99
C ASP A 272 6.50 -14.88 -12.88
N VAL A 273 6.45 -13.98 -11.91
CA VAL A 273 5.33 -13.05 -11.77
C VAL A 273 5.17 -12.19 -13.03
N LEU A 274 6.26 -11.65 -13.58
CA LEU A 274 6.21 -10.86 -14.82
C LEU A 274 5.63 -11.67 -15.99
N ARG A 275 6.04 -12.94 -16.12
CA ARG A 275 5.55 -13.82 -17.17
C ARG A 275 4.06 -14.15 -16.99
N ARG A 276 3.65 -14.52 -15.77
CA ARG A 276 2.28 -14.96 -15.47
C ARG A 276 1.27 -13.82 -15.51
N THR A 277 1.66 -12.61 -15.14
CA THR A 277 0.81 -11.41 -15.33
C THR A 277 0.77 -10.96 -16.80
N GLY A 278 1.51 -11.64 -17.70
CA GLY A 278 1.60 -11.30 -19.11
C GLY A 278 2.23 -9.94 -19.38
N GLY A 279 3.03 -9.40 -18.43
CA GLY A 279 3.60 -8.07 -18.51
C GLY A 279 2.54 -6.95 -18.50
N ARG A 280 1.30 -7.25 -18.12
CA ARG A 280 0.17 -6.31 -18.12
C ARG A 280 0.15 -5.40 -16.88
N MET A 281 0.97 -5.70 -15.87
CA MET A 281 1.16 -4.87 -14.67
C MET A 281 2.60 -4.41 -14.57
N CYS A 282 2.84 -3.26 -13.94
CA CYS A 282 4.15 -2.85 -13.47
C CYS A 282 4.41 -3.56 -12.13
N LEU A 283 5.54 -4.25 -12.01
CA LEU A 283 5.91 -4.92 -10.77
C LEU A 283 6.68 -3.95 -9.87
N MET A 284 6.26 -3.80 -8.64
CA MET A 284 6.95 -3.03 -7.61
C MET A 284 7.48 -4.02 -6.56
N GLY A 285 8.78 -4.33 -6.61
CA GLY A 285 9.34 -5.34 -5.72
C GLY A 285 10.72 -5.81 -6.16
N ASN A 286 11.22 -6.96 -5.64
CA ASN A 286 10.67 -7.67 -4.48
C ASN A 286 11.79 -8.19 -3.56
N VAL A 287 12.71 -7.27 -3.17
CA VAL A 287 13.79 -7.59 -2.23
C VAL A 287 13.20 -7.94 -0.86
N ALA A 288 13.75 -8.96 -0.17
CA ALA A 288 13.24 -9.41 1.13
C ALA A 288 13.36 -8.33 2.21
N PRO A 289 12.22 -7.85 2.80
CA PRO A 289 12.24 -6.71 3.71
C PRO A 289 12.82 -7.04 5.09
N LEU A 290 12.57 -8.22 5.63
CA LEU A 290 13.05 -8.62 6.96
C LEU A 290 14.42 -9.32 6.89
N ASP A 291 14.53 -10.35 6.07
CA ASP A 291 15.74 -11.19 6.07
C ASP A 291 16.96 -10.47 5.49
N LEU A 292 16.76 -9.65 4.48
CA LEU A 292 17.83 -8.83 3.91
C LEU A 292 17.75 -7.37 4.36
N GLY A 293 16.55 -6.79 4.38
CA GLY A 293 16.37 -5.39 4.74
C GLY A 293 16.79 -5.08 6.17
N VAL A 294 16.45 -5.94 7.14
CA VAL A 294 16.78 -5.74 8.56
C VAL A 294 18.03 -6.52 8.98
N ARG A 295 18.10 -7.81 8.62
CA ARG A 295 19.13 -8.73 9.12
C ARG A 295 20.35 -8.86 8.21
N GLY A 296 20.20 -8.47 6.92
CA GLY A 296 21.27 -8.55 5.94
C GLY A 296 22.25 -7.39 6.02
N THR A 297 23.40 -7.56 5.34
CA THR A 297 24.37 -6.48 5.16
C THR A 297 24.04 -5.63 3.94
N PRO A 298 24.60 -4.40 3.81
CA PRO A 298 24.46 -3.58 2.61
C PRO A 298 24.82 -4.31 1.31
N GLU A 299 25.87 -5.14 1.35
CA GLU A 299 26.33 -5.92 0.21
C GLU A 299 25.31 -6.99 -0.19
N GLN A 300 24.71 -7.67 0.79
CA GLN A 300 23.69 -8.69 0.54
C GLN A 300 22.42 -8.10 -0.06
N ILE A 301 21.92 -6.99 0.47
CA ILE A 301 20.70 -6.34 -0.07
C ILE A 301 20.97 -5.72 -1.44
N LYS A 302 22.16 -5.16 -1.67
CA LYS A 302 22.60 -4.66 -2.98
C LYS A 302 22.62 -5.78 -4.01
N ALA A 303 23.19 -6.94 -3.68
CA ALA A 303 23.21 -8.11 -4.56
C ALA A 303 21.79 -8.59 -4.91
N ALA A 304 20.88 -8.65 -3.93
CA ALA A 304 19.48 -9.02 -4.16
C ALA A 304 18.76 -7.99 -5.04
N ALA A 305 19.02 -6.69 -4.87
CA ALA A 305 18.48 -5.65 -5.75
C ALA A 305 18.95 -5.83 -7.19
N PHE A 306 20.24 -6.14 -7.41
CA PHE A 306 20.76 -6.47 -8.74
C PHE A 306 20.10 -7.71 -9.34
N GLU A 307 19.83 -8.75 -8.54
CA GLU A 307 19.13 -9.95 -9.01
C GLU A 307 17.75 -9.60 -9.57
N VAL A 308 16.98 -8.80 -8.84
CA VAL A 308 15.65 -8.29 -9.28
C VAL A 308 15.77 -7.52 -10.58
N LEU A 309 16.73 -6.59 -10.66
CA LEU A 309 16.98 -5.75 -11.84
C LEU A 309 17.37 -6.58 -13.07
N HIS A 310 18.24 -7.57 -12.89
CA HIS A 310 18.68 -8.45 -13.98
C HIS A 310 17.58 -9.41 -14.45
N LYS A 311 16.81 -10.02 -13.53
CA LYS A 311 15.71 -10.92 -13.89
C LYS A 311 14.63 -10.26 -14.74
N THR A 312 14.38 -8.99 -14.52
CA THR A 312 13.39 -8.22 -15.30
C THR A 312 13.98 -7.47 -16.48
N GLY A 313 15.31 -7.31 -16.53
CA GLY A 313 15.99 -6.39 -17.46
C GLY A 313 15.55 -4.95 -17.26
N GLY A 314 15.02 -4.61 -16.09
CA GLY A 314 14.45 -3.30 -15.75
C GLY A 314 13.17 -2.95 -16.51
N LYS A 315 12.47 -3.94 -17.07
CA LYS A 315 11.22 -3.73 -17.82
C LYS A 315 10.02 -3.91 -16.92
N ASN A 316 9.03 -3.01 -17.03
CA ASN A 316 7.82 -3.03 -16.20
C ASN A 316 8.12 -3.18 -14.70
N LEU A 317 9.15 -2.48 -14.24
CA LEU A 317 9.70 -2.61 -12.90
C LEU A 317 9.83 -1.25 -12.20
N ILE A 318 9.42 -1.22 -10.97
CA ILE A 318 9.82 -0.29 -9.93
C ILE A 318 10.58 -1.13 -8.90
N LEU A 319 11.89 -0.89 -8.75
CA LEU A 319 12.66 -1.61 -7.72
C LEU A 319 12.09 -1.27 -6.34
N SER A 320 11.84 -2.29 -5.53
CA SER A 320 11.27 -2.13 -4.20
C SER A 320 11.56 -3.33 -3.30
N LEU A 321 11.08 -3.24 -2.07
CA LEU A 321 10.94 -4.39 -1.18
C LEU A 321 9.71 -5.21 -1.57
N GLY A 322 9.70 -6.49 -1.21
CA GLY A 322 8.53 -7.37 -1.30
C GLY A 322 7.62 -7.19 -0.09
N GLY A 323 7.04 -6.00 0.01
CA GLY A 323 6.26 -5.51 1.13
C GLY A 323 6.70 -4.12 1.57
N GLY A 324 6.27 -3.66 2.75
CA GLY A 324 6.71 -2.41 3.37
C GLY A 324 8.11 -2.51 3.99
N ALA A 325 8.70 -1.37 4.32
CA ALA A 325 9.93 -1.30 5.09
C ALA A 325 9.71 -1.91 6.48
N SER A 326 10.47 -2.95 6.83
CA SER A 326 10.31 -3.65 8.11
C SER A 326 10.89 -2.87 9.28
N PRO A 327 10.28 -2.94 10.48
CA PRO A 327 10.82 -2.34 11.70
C PRO A 327 12.29 -2.71 11.93
N GLY A 328 13.12 -1.71 12.21
CA GLY A 328 14.55 -1.90 12.43
C GLY A 328 15.43 -1.89 11.17
N MET A 329 14.85 -1.75 9.98
CA MET A 329 15.64 -1.64 8.74
C MET A 329 16.52 -0.38 8.76
N PRO A 330 17.87 -0.52 8.69
CA PRO A 330 18.79 0.60 8.82
C PRO A 330 18.90 1.37 7.49
N LYS A 331 19.21 2.68 7.60
CA LYS A 331 19.40 3.56 6.43
C LYS A 331 20.41 3.00 5.42
N GLN A 332 21.52 2.45 5.90
CA GLN A 332 22.59 1.90 5.05
C GLN A 332 22.11 0.81 4.08
N ASN A 333 21.12 0.01 4.47
CA ASN A 333 20.55 -1.02 3.61
C ASN A 333 19.65 -0.40 2.53
N LEU A 334 18.93 0.68 2.84
CA LEU A 334 18.17 1.44 1.84
C LEU A 334 19.10 2.19 0.87
N ASP A 335 20.18 2.76 1.38
CA ASP A 335 21.22 3.42 0.56
C ASP A 335 21.87 2.42 -0.43
N ALA A 336 22.10 1.18 0.00
CA ALA A 336 22.65 0.12 -0.84
C ALA A 336 21.69 -0.30 -1.97
N MET A 337 20.37 -0.30 -1.73
CA MET A 337 19.37 -0.49 -2.80
C MET A 337 19.41 0.68 -3.82
N ALA A 338 19.52 1.92 -3.32
CA ALA A 338 19.63 3.09 -4.19
C ALA A 338 20.91 3.06 -5.04
N GLU A 339 22.01 2.60 -4.44
CA GLU A 339 23.28 2.41 -5.17
C GLU A 339 23.14 1.35 -6.28
N ALA A 340 22.51 0.20 -5.99
CA ALA A 340 22.25 -0.83 -7.00
C ALA A 340 21.44 -0.28 -8.17
N ALA A 341 20.38 0.48 -7.89
CA ALA A 341 19.57 1.11 -8.93
C ALA A 341 20.38 2.09 -9.79
N ARG A 342 21.22 2.93 -9.16
CA ARG A 342 22.09 3.88 -9.89
C ARG A 342 23.11 3.16 -10.80
N GLU A 343 23.79 2.14 -10.29
CA GLU A 343 24.80 1.39 -11.06
C GLU A 343 24.14 0.64 -12.22
N PHE A 344 22.99 0.00 -11.99
CA PHE A 344 22.26 -0.67 -13.06
C PHE A 344 21.82 0.32 -14.14
N ASN A 345 21.26 1.47 -13.77
CA ASN A 345 20.81 2.50 -14.69
C ASN A 345 21.96 3.10 -15.50
N ALA A 346 23.13 3.32 -14.88
CA ALA A 346 24.33 3.82 -15.57
C ALA A 346 24.88 2.83 -16.63
N ALA A 347 24.63 1.53 -16.47
CA ALA A 347 25.04 0.50 -17.41
C ALA A 347 24.02 0.25 -18.55
N ARG A 348 22.83 0.86 -18.49
CA ARG A 348 21.80 0.71 -19.55
C ARG A 348 22.14 1.58 -20.75
N PRO A 349 21.90 1.09 -21.98
CA PRO A 349 21.95 1.96 -23.15
C PRO A 349 20.87 3.03 -23.05
N VAL A 350 21.22 4.26 -23.41
CA VAL A 350 20.23 5.36 -23.48
C VAL A 350 19.19 5.01 -24.55
N LEU A 351 17.91 5.14 -24.21
CA LEU A 351 16.84 5.00 -25.19
C LEU A 351 16.94 6.14 -26.22
N THR A 352 17.32 5.80 -27.42
CA THR A 352 17.45 6.76 -28.58
C THR A 352 16.12 6.83 -29.32
#